data_de60ed05b0d9f0d9d43556db00b71d61
#
_entry.id   de60ed05b0d9f0d9d43556db00b71d61
#
_cell.length_a   1.000
_cell.length_b   1.000
_cell.length_c   1.000
_cell.angle_alpha   90.00
_cell.angle_beta   90.00
_cell.angle_gamma   90.00
#
_symmetry.space_group_name_H-M   'P 1'
#
loop_
_entity.id
_entity.type
_entity.pdbx_description
1 polymer ?
#
loop_
_entity_poly.entity_id
_entity_poly.type
_entity_poly.pdbx_seq_one_letter_code
_entity_poly.pdbx_strand_id
1 'polypeptide(L)'
;MKIYDKKLAYPYFVWMVLFTVVPLFIVVYYALTDSTGSFTLDNLVTVSGYGSVFARSLLLAIISTVVCLIIAFPVGYFLSRLRVNKQHMMLMLVMLPMWMNFLLRTYAWMGLLSLNGPVNAVLGVFGLGPYNMLNTSGAVVLGMVYNYVPYMILPLYTSMTKIDQSIVEAAQDLGASTTKTLFRVLIPMSIPGISTGITMVFVPAVSTFVISRMLGGGSNLLIGDLIEMQFLGNSYNLNVGSAMSLVLMVIVLLCMSFTSSFDEDEMEGVS
;
A
#
# COMPACT_ATOMS: atom_id res chain seq x y z
N MET A 1 -22.25 -29.15 23.07
CA MET A 1 -21.95 -27.75 23.33
C MET A 1 -21.86 -27.00 22.00
N LYS A 2 -22.99 -26.48 21.51
CA LYS A 2 -23.10 -25.68 20.28
C LYS A 2 -24.38 -24.86 20.38
N ILE A 3 -24.30 -23.70 20.96
CA ILE A 3 -25.32 -22.67 20.77
C ILE A 3 -24.56 -21.38 20.46
N TYR A 4 -23.98 -21.32 19.29
CA TYR A 4 -23.78 -20.02 18.66
C TYR A 4 -25.15 -19.58 18.16
N ASP A 5 -25.84 -18.83 18.98
CA ASP A 5 -27.09 -18.20 18.60
C ASP A 5 -26.81 -17.33 17.38
N LYS A 6 -27.26 -17.78 16.19
CA LYS A 6 -27.13 -17.01 14.94
C LYS A 6 -27.69 -15.58 15.13
N LYS A 7 -28.56 -15.41 16.11
CA LYS A 7 -29.13 -14.11 16.50
C LYS A 7 -28.10 -13.10 17.02
N LEU A 8 -26.99 -13.56 17.64
CA LEU A 8 -25.90 -12.68 18.09
C LEU A 8 -25.10 -12.06 16.93
N ALA A 9 -25.16 -12.66 15.74
CA ALA A 9 -24.51 -12.13 14.55
C ALA A 9 -25.33 -11.04 13.83
N TYR A 10 -26.65 -10.91 14.10
CA TYR A 10 -27.51 -9.94 13.42
C TYR A 10 -27.03 -8.47 13.54
N PRO A 11 -26.64 -7.95 14.70
CA PRO A 11 -26.18 -6.58 14.81
C PRO A 11 -24.95 -6.31 13.94
N TYR A 12 -24.00 -7.27 13.89
CA TYR A 12 -22.83 -7.18 13.03
C TYR A 12 -23.21 -7.21 11.54
N PHE A 13 -24.12 -8.09 11.15
CA PHE A 13 -24.61 -8.20 9.78
C PHE A 13 -25.32 -6.92 9.32
N VAL A 14 -26.20 -6.36 10.17
CA VAL A 14 -26.87 -5.08 9.89
C VAL A 14 -25.86 -3.95 9.75
N TRP A 15 -24.88 -3.88 10.65
CA TRP A 15 -23.81 -2.89 10.57
C TRP A 15 -23.01 -3.02 9.26
N MET A 16 -22.59 -4.24 8.90
CA MET A 16 -21.85 -4.52 7.67
C MET A 16 -22.66 -4.11 6.43
N VAL A 17 -23.94 -4.46 6.35
CA VAL A 17 -24.79 -4.08 5.22
C VAL A 17 -24.91 -2.55 5.15
N LEU A 18 -25.20 -1.89 6.26
CA LEU A 18 -25.46 -0.46 6.29
C LEU A 18 -24.21 0.39 5.99
N PHE A 19 -23.04 -0.01 6.49
CA PHE A 19 -21.82 0.77 6.36
C PHE A 19 -20.86 0.29 5.27
N THR A 20 -21.04 -0.89 4.72
CA THR A 20 -20.20 -1.40 3.63
C THR A 20 -21.00 -1.59 2.35
N VAL A 21 -22.09 -2.34 2.39
CA VAL A 21 -22.83 -2.69 1.17
C VAL A 21 -23.59 -1.49 0.62
N VAL A 22 -24.30 -0.73 1.46
CA VAL A 22 -25.08 0.44 1.01
C VAL A 22 -24.19 1.51 0.35
N PRO A 23 -23.06 1.96 0.93
CA PRO A 23 -22.18 2.91 0.25
C PRO A 23 -21.62 2.39 -1.08
N LEU A 24 -21.27 1.10 -1.18
CA LEU A 24 -20.85 0.52 -2.45
C LEU A 24 -21.95 0.57 -3.51
N PHE A 25 -23.17 0.23 -3.13
CA PHE A 25 -24.32 0.36 -4.04
C PHE A 25 -24.56 1.81 -4.49
N ILE A 26 -24.40 2.77 -3.59
CA ILE A 26 -24.52 4.20 -3.92
C ILE A 26 -23.45 4.59 -4.94
N VAL A 27 -22.20 4.18 -4.76
CA VAL A 27 -21.12 4.44 -5.72
C VAL A 27 -21.45 3.82 -7.09
N VAL A 28 -21.91 2.57 -7.13
CA VAL A 28 -22.30 1.91 -8.38
C VAL A 28 -23.46 2.63 -9.03
N TYR A 29 -24.48 3.04 -8.26
CA TYR A 29 -25.63 3.78 -8.76
C TYR A 29 -25.20 5.10 -9.43
N TYR A 30 -24.44 5.95 -8.74
CA TYR A 30 -23.98 7.21 -9.31
C TYR A 30 -22.98 7.01 -10.48
N ALA A 31 -22.16 5.97 -10.46
CA ALA A 31 -21.25 5.67 -11.56
C ALA A 31 -22.01 5.37 -12.88
N LEU A 32 -23.20 4.77 -12.79
CA LEU A 32 -24.00 4.31 -13.92
C LEU A 32 -25.23 5.19 -14.21
N THR A 33 -25.37 6.34 -13.56
CA THR A 33 -26.46 7.28 -13.81
C THR A 33 -25.94 8.67 -14.17
N ASP A 34 -26.75 9.43 -14.88
CA ASP A 34 -26.51 10.85 -15.13
C ASP A 34 -27.09 11.74 -14.02
N SER A 35 -27.00 13.06 -14.18
CA SER A 35 -27.58 14.04 -13.26
C SER A 35 -29.10 13.99 -13.16
N THR A 36 -29.78 13.35 -14.10
CA THR A 36 -31.24 13.16 -14.13
C THR A 36 -31.69 11.83 -13.52
N GLY A 37 -30.73 10.96 -13.15
CA GLY A 37 -30.98 9.61 -12.62
C GLY A 37 -31.23 8.57 -13.71
N SER A 38 -31.03 8.91 -15.00
CA SER A 38 -31.17 7.97 -16.11
C SER A 38 -29.88 7.13 -16.25
N PHE A 39 -30.03 5.85 -16.62
CA PHE A 39 -28.89 4.98 -16.81
C PHE A 39 -28.02 5.45 -17.99
N THR A 40 -26.72 5.60 -17.75
CA THR A 40 -25.73 5.98 -18.76
C THR A 40 -24.37 5.33 -18.50
N LEU A 41 -23.61 5.12 -19.57
CA LEU A 41 -22.19 4.69 -19.50
C LEU A 41 -21.22 5.84 -19.81
N ASP A 42 -21.73 7.06 -20.06
CA ASP A 42 -20.92 8.22 -20.43
C ASP A 42 -19.90 8.60 -19.35
N ASN A 43 -20.23 8.35 -18.08
CA ASN A 43 -19.28 8.56 -16.97
C ASN A 43 -18.05 7.65 -17.13
N LEU A 44 -18.23 6.36 -17.50
CA LEU A 44 -17.14 5.42 -17.73
C LEU A 44 -16.32 5.80 -18.97
N VAL A 45 -16.99 6.28 -20.03
CA VAL A 45 -16.29 6.82 -21.22
C VAL A 45 -15.44 8.03 -20.82
N THR A 46 -15.95 8.94 -20.00
CA THR A 46 -15.20 10.08 -19.46
C THR A 46 -13.99 9.63 -18.66
N VAL A 47 -14.13 8.60 -17.82
CA VAL A 47 -13.02 8.03 -17.03
C VAL A 47 -11.91 7.47 -17.93
N SER A 48 -12.23 6.93 -19.10
CA SER A 48 -11.23 6.41 -20.05
C SER A 48 -10.23 7.50 -20.51
N GLY A 49 -10.64 8.76 -20.54
CA GLY A 49 -9.77 9.90 -20.82
C GLY A 49 -8.66 10.14 -19.79
N TYR A 50 -8.81 9.60 -18.57
CA TYR A 50 -7.81 9.69 -17.50
C TYR A 50 -6.88 8.47 -17.41
N GLY A 51 -6.85 7.61 -18.44
CA GLY A 51 -6.04 6.39 -18.45
C GLY A 51 -4.56 6.60 -18.12
N SER A 52 -3.97 7.72 -18.55
CA SER A 52 -2.57 8.07 -18.23
C SER A 52 -2.35 8.31 -16.72
N VAL A 53 -3.34 8.89 -16.04
CA VAL A 53 -3.27 9.13 -14.58
C VAL A 53 -3.43 7.82 -13.82
N PHE A 54 -4.33 6.93 -14.27
CA PHE A 54 -4.46 5.57 -13.72
C PHE A 54 -3.15 4.80 -13.87
N ALA A 55 -2.56 4.79 -15.07
CA ALA A 55 -1.29 4.11 -15.33
C ALA A 55 -0.14 4.67 -14.45
N ARG A 56 -0.06 5.99 -14.30
CA ARG A 56 0.93 6.63 -13.42
C ARG A 56 0.72 6.22 -11.96
N SER A 57 -0.52 6.24 -11.47
CA SER A 57 -0.84 5.86 -10.08
C SER A 57 -0.45 4.42 -9.79
N LEU A 58 -0.78 3.50 -10.69
CA LEU A 58 -0.38 2.09 -10.59
C LEU A 58 1.14 1.93 -10.63
N LEU A 59 1.82 2.61 -11.54
CA LEU A 59 3.27 2.55 -11.66
C LEU A 59 3.96 3.02 -10.35
N LEU A 60 3.57 4.18 -9.82
CA LEU A 60 4.17 4.71 -8.59
C LEU A 60 3.84 3.84 -7.37
N ALA A 61 2.63 3.27 -7.31
CA ALA A 61 2.26 2.31 -6.27
C ALA A 61 3.09 1.03 -6.35
N ILE A 62 3.29 0.48 -7.56
CA ILE A 62 4.15 -0.70 -7.77
C ILE A 62 5.59 -0.39 -7.36
N ILE A 63 6.16 0.72 -7.82
CA ILE A 63 7.53 1.14 -7.45
C ILE A 63 7.65 1.26 -5.94
N SER A 64 6.71 1.95 -5.29
CA SER A 64 6.72 2.12 -3.83
C SER A 64 6.60 0.79 -3.10
N THR A 65 5.76 -0.13 -3.58
CA THR A 65 5.59 -1.47 -2.99
C THR A 65 6.86 -2.31 -3.12
N VAL A 66 7.51 -2.28 -4.30
CA VAL A 66 8.78 -2.98 -4.53
C VAL A 66 9.89 -2.41 -3.64
N VAL A 67 9.99 -1.09 -3.52
CA VAL A 67 10.98 -0.45 -2.63
C VAL A 67 10.69 -0.80 -1.16
N CYS A 68 9.42 -0.80 -0.74
CA CYS A 68 9.03 -1.25 0.59
C CYS A 68 9.45 -2.71 0.84
N LEU A 69 9.24 -3.59 -0.13
CA LEU A 69 9.62 -5.01 -0.02
C LEU A 69 11.13 -5.17 0.11
N ILE A 70 11.93 -4.47 -0.71
CA ILE A 70 13.39 -4.51 -0.66
C ILE A 70 13.92 -4.05 0.70
N ILE A 71 13.32 -3.01 1.29
CA ILE A 71 13.71 -2.50 2.61
C ILE A 71 13.19 -3.43 3.73
N ALA A 72 11.93 -3.85 3.64
CA ALA A 72 11.26 -4.58 4.70
C ALA A 72 11.75 -6.03 4.83
N PHE A 73 12.18 -6.67 3.72
CA PHE A 73 12.61 -8.06 3.73
C PHE A 73 13.82 -8.28 4.64
N PRO A 74 14.95 -7.57 4.49
CA PRO A 74 16.10 -7.74 5.40
C PRO A 74 15.78 -7.31 6.83
N VAL A 75 14.96 -6.27 7.02
CA VAL A 75 14.55 -5.82 8.36
C VAL A 75 13.67 -6.88 9.03
N GLY A 76 12.68 -7.43 8.33
CA GLY A 76 11.80 -8.50 8.84
C GLY A 76 12.59 -9.76 9.21
N TYR A 77 13.55 -10.16 8.36
CA TYR A 77 14.44 -11.29 8.65
C TYR A 77 15.30 -11.04 9.88
N PHE A 78 15.95 -9.88 9.97
CA PHE A 78 16.76 -9.53 11.15
C PHE A 78 15.91 -9.55 12.43
N LEU A 79 14.72 -8.94 12.40
CA LEU A 79 13.80 -8.90 13.54
C LEU A 79 13.36 -10.31 13.97
N SER A 80 13.08 -11.20 13.01
CA SER A 80 12.62 -12.57 13.28
C SER A 80 13.69 -13.42 14.00
N ARG A 81 14.98 -13.06 13.89
CA ARG A 81 16.12 -13.79 14.50
C ARG A 81 16.58 -13.21 15.85
N LEU A 82 15.97 -12.13 16.31
CA LEU A 82 16.28 -11.58 17.64
C LEU A 82 15.66 -12.43 18.75
N ARG A 83 16.14 -12.24 19.99
CA ARG A 83 15.48 -12.80 21.18
C ARG A 83 14.10 -12.16 21.36
N VAL A 84 13.11 -12.92 21.82
CA VAL A 84 11.69 -12.52 21.93
C VAL A 84 11.50 -11.12 22.59
N ASN A 85 12.19 -10.85 23.69
CA ASN A 85 12.09 -9.55 24.35
C ASN A 85 12.58 -8.38 23.49
N LYS A 86 13.63 -8.62 22.67
CA LYS A 86 14.15 -7.62 21.73
C LYS A 86 13.25 -7.47 20.51
N GLN A 87 12.63 -8.55 20.05
CA GLN A 87 11.67 -8.51 18.94
C GLN A 87 10.53 -7.53 19.22
N HIS A 88 9.86 -7.67 20.36
CA HIS A 88 8.75 -6.78 20.75
C HIS A 88 9.18 -5.31 20.81
N MET A 89 10.34 -5.03 21.43
CA MET A 89 10.85 -3.66 21.52
C MET A 89 11.15 -3.06 20.14
N MET A 90 11.81 -3.82 19.26
CA MET A 90 12.16 -3.36 17.92
C MET A 90 10.92 -3.18 17.03
N LEU A 91 9.92 -4.08 17.13
CA LEU A 91 8.64 -3.91 16.45
C LEU A 91 7.91 -2.64 16.89
N MET A 92 7.89 -2.35 18.22
CA MET A 92 7.34 -1.09 18.72
C MET A 92 8.05 0.12 18.11
N LEU A 93 9.39 0.09 18.01
CA LEU A 93 10.16 1.18 17.41
C LEU A 93 9.84 1.36 15.92
N VAL A 94 9.67 0.26 15.15
CA VAL A 94 9.27 0.30 13.74
C VAL A 94 7.86 0.87 13.57
N MET A 95 6.95 0.54 14.52
CA MET A 95 5.56 1.00 14.48
C MET A 95 5.38 2.42 15.05
N LEU A 96 6.34 2.93 15.82
CA LEU A 96 6.23 4.25 16.50
C LEU A 96 5.90 5.39 15.52
N PRO A 97 6.51 5.49 14.31
CA PRO A 97 6.13 6.53 13.36
C PRO A 97 4.66 6.47 12.94
N MET A 98 4.02 5.30 12.96
CA MET A 98 2.61 5.16 12.56
C MET A 98 1.64 5.80 13.56
N TRP A 99 2.04 5.97 14.82
CA TRP A 99 1.24 6.63 15.84
C TRP A 99 1.24 8.15 15.70
N MET A 100 2.17 8.69 14.93
CA MET A 100 2.14 10.11 14.59
C MET A 100 1.07 10.40 13.53
N ASN A 101 0.50 11.59 13.60
CA ASN A 101 -0.46 12.04 12.59
C ASN A 101 0.16 12.00 11.18
N PHE A 102 -0.58 11.37 10.25
CA PHE A 102 -0.15 11.17 8.87
C PHE A 102 0.19 12.49 8.13
N LEU A 103 -0.65 13.54 8.33
CA LEU A 103 -0.43 14.84 7.71
C LEU A 103 0.86 15.49 8.23
N LEU A 104 1.09 15.47 9.55
CA LEU A 104 2.29 16.06 10.15
C LEU A 104 3.56 15.38 9.61
N ARG A 105 3.54 14.06 9.43
CA ARG A 105 4.66 13.32 8.83
C ARG A 105 4.93 13.77 7.40
N THR A 106 3.87 13.93 6.60
CA THR A 106 4.01 14.37 5.21
C THR A 106 4.48 15.81 5.13
N TYR A 107 4.01 16.72 6.00
CA TYR A 107 4.53 18.09 6.12
C TYR A 107 6.01 18.12 6.53
N ALA A 108 6.42 17.25 7.45
CA ALA A 108 7.84 17.16 7.81
C ALA A 108 8.72 16.81 6.60
N TRP A 109 8.29 15.83 5.78
CA TRP A 109 8.98 15.48 4.54
C TRP A 109 9.00 16.64 3.54
N MET A 110 7.91 17.39 3.42
CA MET A 110 7.89 18.59 2.56
C MET A 110 8.91 19.62 3.03
N GLY A 111 9.05 19.86 4.34
CA GLY A 111 10.09 20.73 4.90
C GLY A 111 11.51 20.20 4.66
N LEU A 112 11.73 18.89 4.86
CA LEU A 112 13.03 18.25 4.66
C LEU A 112 13.51 18.31 3.20
N LEU A 113 12.61 18.11 2.24
CA LEU A 113 12.89 18.08 0.80
C LEU A 113 12.84 19.47 0.14
N SER A 114 12.49 20.53 0.88
CA SER A 114 12.44 21.90 0.35
C SER A 114 13.82 22.37 -0.15
N LEU A 115 13.82 23.36 -1.04
CA LEU A 115 15.04 23.88 -1.65
C LEU A 115 16.06 24.36 -0.60
N ASN A 116 15.57 24.99 0.48
CA ASN A 116 16.38 25.45 1.61
C ASN A 116 16.30 24.47 2.81
N GLY A 117 15.86 23.24 2.57
CA GLY A 117 15.68 22.23 3.61
C GLY A 117 16.97 21.53 4.01
N PRO A 118 16.93 20.79 5.15
CA PRO A 118 18.09 20.09 5.69
C PRO A 118 18.76 19.12 4.70
N VAL A 119 17.98 18.46 3.83
CA VAL A 119 18.54 17.53 2.84
C VAL A 119 19.44 18.26 1.85
N ASN A 120 19.00 19.39 1.32
CA ASN A 120 19.82 20.22 0.44
C ASN A 120 21.02 20.85 1.17
N ALA A 121 20.87 21.22 2.44
CA ALA A 121 21.97 21.70 3.26
C ALA A 121 23.08 20.65 3.41
N VAL A 122 22.72 19.40 3.68
CA VAL A 122 23.67 18.29 3.76
C VAL A 122 24.32 18.01 2.40
N LEU A 123 23.57 17.99 1.31
CA LEU A 123 24.11 17.82 -0.05
C LEU A 123 25.07 18.95 -0.41
N GLY A 124 24.78 20.17 0.02
CA GLY A 124 25.67 21.33 -0.19
C GLY A 124 27.04 21.18 0.48
N VAL A 125 27.16 20.46 1.61
CA VAL A 125 28.45 20.17 2.25
C VAL A 125 29.33 19.29 1.34
N PHE A 126 28.71 18.44 0.50
CA PHE A 126 29.40 17.60 -0.48
C PHE A 126 29.56 18.25 -1.86
N GLY A 127 29.21 19.55 -1.99
CA GLY A 127 29.28 20.28 -3.26
C GLY A 127 28.18 19.87 -4.25
N LEU A 128 27.09 19.24 -3.77
CA LEU A 128 25.97 18.78 -4.57
C LEU A 128 24.74 19.69 -4.33
N GLY A 129 24.06 20.05 -5.40
CA GLY A 129 22.81 20.78 -5.31
C GLY A 129 22.93 22.32 -5.21
N PRO A 130 21.87 23.05 -4.84
CA PRO A 130 20.58 22.56 -4.36
C PRO A 130 19.72 21.93 -5.46
N TYR A 131 19.03 20.81 -5.14
CA TYR A 131 18.11 20.14 -6.05
C TYR A 131 16.66 20.45 -5.68
N ASN A 132 15.82 20.69 -6.67
CA ASN A 132 14.38 20.78 -6.46
C ASN A 132 13.79 19.35 -6.37
N MET A 133 13.71 18.81 -5.16
CA MET A 133 13.21 17.45 -4.91
C MET A 133 11.69 17.42 -4.81
N LEU A 134 11.05 18.53 -4.37
CA LEU A 134 9.59 18.63 -4.31
C LEU A 134 8.97 18.67 -5.71
N ASN A 135 7.69 18.37 -5.78
CA ASN A 135 6.90 18.33 -7.00
C ASN A 135 7.41 17.30 -8.03
N THR A 136 8.03 16.21 -7.54
CA THR A 136 8.55 15.12 -8.35
C THR A 136 7.89 13.79 -7.99
N SER A 137 7.83 12.89 -8.95
CA SER A 137 7.37 11.50 -8.70
C SER A 137 8.26 10.78 -7.67
N GLY A 138 9.57 11.13 -7.62
CA GLY A 138 10.50 10.59 -6.64
C GLY A 138 10.14 10.98 -5.19
N ALA A 139 9.74 12.23 -4.95
CA ALA A 139 9.27 12.68 -3.65
C ALA A 139 7.97 11.96 -3.23
N VAL A 140 7.07 11.72 -4.19
CA VAL A 140 5.83 10.96 -3.94
C VAL A 140 6.16 9.52 -3.53
N VAL A 141 7.03 8.82 -4.28
CA VAL A 141 7.47 7.47 -3.95
C VAL A 141 8.14 7.42 -2.57
N LEU A 142 9.03 8.37 -2.27
CA LEU A 142 9.68 8.45 -0.97
C LEU A 142 8.67 8.63 0.17
N GLY A 143 7.68 9.52 -0.02
CA GLY A 143 6.59 9.72 0.94
C GLY A 143 5.74 8.47 1.13
N MET A 144 5.41 7.75 0.05
CA MET A 144 4.69 6.47 0.11
C MET A 144 5.51 5.42 0.85
N VAL A 145 6.79 5.24 0.51
CA VAL A 145 7.67 4.26 1.15
C VAL A 145 7.79 4.53 2.64
N TYR A 146 8.07 5.77 3.04
CA TYR A 146 8.17 6.13 4.44
C TYR A 146 6.90 5.83 5.22
N ASN A 147 5.73 6.13 4.65
CA ASN A 147 4.46 5.92 5.32
C ASN A 147 4.05 4.44 5.35
N TYR A 148 4.41 3.65 4.35
CA TYR A 148 3.88 2.30 4.16
C TYR A 148 4.87 1.17 4.46
N VAL A 149 6.18 1.42 4.58
CA VAL A 149 7.16 0.38 4.89
C VAL A 149 6.85 -0.42 6.17
N PRO A 150 6.32 0.15 7.27
CA PRO A 150 5.95 -0.64 8.45
C PRO A 150 4.85 -1.68 8.16
N TYR A 151 3.90 -1.39 7.25
CA TYR A 151 2.86 -2.33 6.83
C TYR A 151 3.43 -3.53 6.07
N MET A 152 4.59 -3.38 5.42
CA MET A 152 5.31 -4.48 4.77
C MET A 152 6.14 -5.28 5.78
N ILE A 153 6.77 -4.61 6.76
CA ILE A 153 7.65 -5.27 7.74
C ILE A 153 6.87 -6.27 8.61
N LEU A 154 5.67 -5.90 9.07
CA LEU A 154 4.90 -6.70 10.02
C LEU A 154 4.52 -8.10 9.49
N PRO A 155 3.87 -8.25 8.34
CA PRO A 155 3.54 -9.57 7.80
C PRO A 155 4.79 -10.39 7.43
N LEU A 156 5.84 -9.74 6.90
CA LEU A 156 7.12 -10.41 6.64
C LEU A 156 7.74 -10.96 7.92
N TYR A 157 7.84 -10.14 8.97
CA TYR A 157 8.32 -10.58 10.27
C TYR A 157 7.47 -11.77 10.79
N THR A 158 6.15 -11.66 10.74
CA THR A 158 5.25 -12.71 11.24
C THR A 158 5.40 -14.03 10.47
N SER A 159 5.61 -13.97 9.15
CA SER A 159 5.87 -15.14 8.33
C SER A 159 7.24 -15.74 8.65
N MET A 160 8.29 -14.91 8.71
CA MET A 160 9.67 -15.33 8.93
C MET A 160 9.93 -15.87 10.33
N THR A 161 9.17 -15.48 11.35
CA THR A 161 9.28 -16.07 12.70
C THR A 161 8.80 -17.51 12.76
N LYS A 162 7.97 -17.94 11.80
CA LYS A 162 7.50 -19.33 11.72
C LYS A 162 8.51 -20.26 11.03
N ILE A 163 9.52 -19.71 10.35
CA ILE A 163 10.57 -20.47 9.67
C ILE A 163 11.57 -20.95 10.72
N ASP A 164 11.69 -22.28 10.90
CA ASP A 164 12.65 -22.86 11.81
C ASP A 164 14.09 -22.53 11.35
N GLN A 165 14.91 -22.12 12.31
CA GLN A 165 16.32 -21.82 12.06
C GLN A 165 17.10 -23.03 11.53
N SER A 166 16.72 -24.25 11.95
CA SER A 166 17.34 -25.50 11.51
C SER A 166 17.27 -25.69 9.98
N ILE A 167 16.22 -25.20 9.32
CA ILE A 167 16.07 -25.26 7.85
C ILE A 167 17.16 -24.41 7.17
N VAL A 168 17.44 -23.24 7.73
CA VAL A 168 18.46 -22.33 7.22
C VAL A 168 19.85 -22.92 7.44
N GLU A 169 20.10 -23.50 8.62
CA GLU A 169 21.35 -24.15 8.98
C GLU A 169 21.60 -25.41 8.10
N ALA A 170 20.61 -26.27 7.94
CA ALA A 170 20.70 -27.43 7.06
C ALA A 170 21.02 -27.06 5.60
N ALA A 171 20.45 -25.98 5.07
CA ALA A 171 20.76 -25.50 3.74
C ALA A 171 22.24 -25.04 3.63
N GLN A 172 22.77 -24.42 4.68
CA GLN A 172 24.16 -23.97 4.74
C GLN A 172 25.12 -25.14 4.90
N ASP A 173 24.79 -26.16 5.70
CA ASP A 173 25.54 -27.39 5.88
C ASP A 173 25.67 -28.18 4.58
N LEU A 174 24.62 -28.11 3.72
CA LEU A 174 24.64 -28.67 2.35
C LEU A 174 25.42 -27.78 1.35
N GLY A 175 26.14 -26.76 1.82
CA GLY A 175 27.00 -25.90 1.00
C GLY A 175 26.26 -24.78 0.25
N ALA A 176 25.02 -24.45 0.64
CA ALA A 176 24.35 -23.31 0.07
C ALA A 176 24.99 -22.00 0.57
N SER A 177 25.38 -21.12 -0.35
CA SER A 177 25.80 -19.77 -0.01
C SER A 177 24.63 -18.96 0.56
N THR A 178 24.91 -17.91 1.33
CA THR A 178 23.90 -17.00 1.89
C THR A 178 22.89 -16.52 0.84
N THR A 179 23.36 -16.19 -0.36
CA THR A 179 22.50 -15.77 -1.48
C THR A 179 21.60 -16.93 -1.94
N LYS A 180 22.12 -18.15 -2.06
CA LYS A 180 21.31 -19.33 -2.43
C LYS A 180 20.26 -19.63 -1.36
N THR A 181 20.62 -19.56 -0.09
CA THR A 181 19.70 -19.75 1.04
C THR A 181 18.59 -18.69 1.01
N LEU A 182 18.94 -17.42 0.72
CA LEU A 182 17.97 -16.34 0.59
C LEU A 182 16.93 -16.64 -0.51
N PHE A 183 17.37 -16.89 -1.74
CA PHE A 183 16.48 -17.02 -2.90
C PHE A 183 15.77 -18.38 -2.98
N ARG A 184 16.37 -19.45 -2.48
CA ARG A 184 15.83 -20.81 -2.59
C ARG A 184 15.10 -21.33 -1.34
N VAL A 185 15.32 -20.69 -0.20
CA VAL A 185 14.71 -21.10 1.07
C VAL A 185 13.89 -19.99 1.68
N LEU A 186 14.50 -18.84 2.00
CA LEU A 186 13.84 -17.79 2.76
C LEU A 186 12.73 -17.10 1.97
N ILE A 187 12.98 -16.71 0.73
CA ILE A 187 11.95 -16.03 -0.10
C ILE A 187 10.76 -16.95 -0.33
N PRO A 188 10.90 -18.20 -0.83
CA PRO A 188 9.76 -19.10 -1.00
C PRO A 188 8.97 -19.32 0.29
N MET A 189 9.62 -19.63 1.39
CA MET A 189 8.96 -19.83 2.68
C MET A 189 8.30 -18.56 3.26
N SER A 190 8.66 -17.38 2.74
CA SER A 190 8.08 -16.09 3.16
C SER A 190 6.99 -15.59 2.22
N ILE A 191 6.62 -16.31 1.16
CA ILE A 191 5.61 -15.89 0.18
C ILE A 191 4.30 -15.46 0.84
N PRO A 192 3.72 -16.17 1.83
CA PRO A 192 2.51 -15.70 2.49
C PRO A 192 2.65 -14.32 3.17
N GLY A 193 3.83 -14.07 3.75
CA GLY A 193 4.15 -12.75 4.31
C GLY A 193 4.38 -11.68 3.26
N ILE A 194 5.00 -12.04 2.14
CA ILE A 194 5.25 -11.14 1.00
C ILE A 194 3.91 -10.73 0.36
N SER A 195 3.03 -11.68 0.05
CA SER A 195 1.72 -11.44 -0.54
C SER A 195 0.85 -10.54 0.33
N THR A 196 0.73 -10.87 1.62
CA THR A 196 0.02 -10.03 2.60
C THR A 196 0.63 -8.61 2.66
N GLY A 197 1.96 -8.50 2.71
CA GLY A 197 2.66 -7.22 2.75
C GLY A 197 2.45 -6.38 1.48
N ILE A 198 2.50 -7.00 0.31
CA ILE A 198 2.21 -6.35 -0.97
C ILE A 198 0.79 -5.76 -0.93
N THR A 199 -0.20 -6.54 -0.54
CA THR A 199 -1.59 -6.07 -0.45
C THR A 199 -1.73 -4.89 0.52
N MET A 200 -1.12 -4.98 1.71
CA MET A 200 -1.19 -3.93 2.74
C MET A 200 -0.50 -2.62 2.33
N VAL A 201 0.45 -2.66 1.41
CA VAL A 201 1.15 -1.47 0.91
C VAL A 201 0.55 -0.96 -0.40
N PHE A 202 0.27 -1.85 -1.34
CA PHE A 202 -0.18 -1.48 -2.68
C PHE A 202 -1.54 -0.78 -2.68
N VAL A 203 -2.51 -1.32 -1.93
CA VAL A 203 -3.88 -0.77 -1.89
C VAL A 203 -3.91 0.70 -1.43
N PRO A 204 -3.33 1.07 -0.27
CA PRO A 204 -3.27 2.46 0.13
C PRO A 204 -2.35 3.32 -0.75
N ALA A 205 -1.32 2.74 -1.38
CA ALA A 205 -0.45 3.48 -2.28
C ALA A 205 -1.16 3.91 -3.57
N VAL A 206 -1.99 3.04 -4.18
CA VAL A 206 -2.76 3.39 -5.39
C VAL A 206 -3.80 4.46 -5.09
N SER A 207 -4.46 4.40 -3.93
CA SER A 207 -5.55 5.30 -3.55
C SER A 207 -5.09 6.58 -2.85
N THR A 208 -3.77 6.77 -2.67
CA THR A 208 -3.26 7.96 -1.97
C THR A 208 -3.54 9.25 -2.75
N PHE A 209 -3.88 10.31 -2.00
CA PHE A 209 -4.08 11.66 -2.57
C PHE A 209 -3.33 12.73 -1.76
N VAL A 210 -3.16 12.55 -0.45
CA VAL A 210 -2.47 13.53 0.39
C VAL A 210 -0.98 13.61 0.07
N ILE A 211 -0.33 12.44 -0.09
CA ILE A 211 1.11 12.38 -0.38
C ILE A 211 1.40 12.97 -1.76
N SER A 212 0.60 12.59 -2.77
CA SER A 212 0.76 13.11 -4.14
C SER A 212 0.55 14.61 -4.21
N ARG A 213 -0.47 15.13 -3.52
CA ARG A 213 -0.75 16.58 -3.48
C ARG A 213 0.35 17.37 -2.82
N MET A 214 0.86 16.89 -1.67
CA MET A 214 1.84 17.62 -0.86
C MET A 214 3.27 17.51 -1.41
N LEU A 215 3.68 16.33 -1.86
CA LEU A 215 5.04 16.07 -2.33
C LEU A 215 5.17 16.10 -3.85
N GLY A 216 4.10 15.76 -4.59
CA GLY A 216 4.08 15.69 -6.04
C GLY A 216 3.66 17.01 -6.71
N GLY A 217 3.01 17.91 -5.99
CA GLY A 217 2.45 19.13 -6.54
C GLY A 217 1.38 18.89 -7.59
N GLY A 218 0.83 19.97 -8.17
CA GLY A 218 -0.27 19.88 -9.14
C GLY A 218 0.07 19.19 -10.47
N SER A 219 1.35 19.04 -10.81
CA SER A 219 1.80 18.38 -12.05
C SER A 219 1.84 16.86 -11.95
N ASN A 220 1.84 16.30 -10.74
CA ASN A 220 1.95 14.86 -10.48
C ASN A 220 0.69 14.32 -9.78
N LEU A 221 -0.49 14.74 -10.25
CA LEU A 221 -1.76 14.24 -9.75
C LEU A 221 -1.87 12.73 -9.97
N LEU A 222 -2.37 12.03 -8.95
CA LEU A 222 -2.71 10.62 -8.99
C LEU A 222 -4.22 10.44 -9.02
N ILE A 223 -4.67 9.20 -9.20
CA ILE A 223 -6.09 8.91 -9.31
C ILE A 223 -6.85 9.28 -8.02
N GLY A 224 -6.23 9.11 -6.85
CA GLY A 224 -6.81 9.55 -5.58
C GLY A 224 -7.06 11.04 -5.53
N ASP A 225 -6.15 11.88 -6.07
CA ASP A 225 -6.34 13.33 -6.18
C ASP A 225 -7.53 13.68 -7.08
N LEU A 226 -7.66 13.01 -8.24
CA LEU A 226 -8.76 13.25 -9.17
C LEU A 226 -10.11 12.87 -8.54
N ILE A 227 -10.19 11.73 -7.88
CA ILE A 227 -11.40 11.28 -7.18
C ILE A 227 -11.78 12.32 -6.12
N GLU A 228 -10.84 12.75 -5.29
CA GLU A 228 -11.11 13.74 -4.25
C GLU A 228 -11.55 15.08 -4.85
N MET A 229 -10.96 15.53 -5.96
CA MET A 229 -11.37 16.74 -6.66
C MET A 229 -12.80 16.66 -7.22
N GLN A 230 -13.26 15.48 -7.65
CA GLN A 230 -14.63 15.25 -8.11
C GLN A 230 -15.64 15.27 -6.96
N PHE A 231 -15.27 14.82 -5.76
CA PHE A 231 -16.18 14.80 -4.61
C PHE A 231 -16.17 16.10 -3.78
N LEU A 232 -15.01 16.73 -3.61
CA LEU A 232 -14.79 17.83 -2.68
C LEU A 232 -14.20 19.09 -3.34
N GLY A 233 -13.74 19.00 -4.59
CA GLY A 233 -13.04 20.08 -5.28
C GLY A 233 -13.93 20.96 -6.15
N ASN A 234 -13.28 21.88 -6.88
CA ASN A 234 -13.94 22.81 -7.80
C ASN A 234 -14.54 22.12 -9.05
N SER A 235 -14.13 20.89 -9.35
CA SER A 235 -14.62 20.08 -10.47
C SER A 235 -15.74 19.14 -10.04
N TYR A 236 -16.49 19.49 -9.02
CA TYR A 236 -17.51 18.65 -8.39
C TYR A 236 -18.43 17.97 -9.42
N ASN A 237 -18.29 16.68 -9.55
CA ASN A 237 -19.16 15.81 -10.33
C ASN A 237 -19.23 14.42 -9.67
N LEU A 238 -20.30 14.21 -8.90
CA LEU A 238 -20.52 12.99 -8.12
C LEU A 238 -20.53 11.73 -9.00
N ASN A 239 -21.10 11.83 -10.19
CA ASN A 239 -21.23 10.70 -11.13
C ASN A 239 -19.87 10.27 -11.69
N VAL A 240 -19.07 11.23 -12.15
CA VAL A 240 -17.70 10.96 -12.65
C VAL A 240 -16.78 10.50 -11.52
N GLY A 241 -16.86 11.12 -10.33
CA GLY A 241 -16.09 10.69 -9.16
C GLY A 241 -16.42 9.26 -8.75
N SER A 242 -17.72 8.90 -8.76
CA SER A 242 -18.17 7.54 -8.48
C SER A 242 -17.71 6.54 -9.54
N ALA A 243 -17.74 6.92 -10.83
CA ALA A 243 -17.22 6.07 -11.91
C ALA A 243 -15.70 5.83 -11.79
N MET A 244 -14.91 6.88 -11.45
CA MET A 244 -13.47 6.73 -11.19
C MET A 244 -13.22 5.79 -10.01
N SER A 245 -13.98 5.95 -8.92
CA SER A 245 -13.87 5.10 -7.73
C SER A 245 -14.24 3.64 -8.03
N LEU A 246 -15.27 3.41 -8.84
CA LEU A 246 -15.68 2.08 -9.28
C LEU A 246 -14.59 1.39 -10.10
N VAL A 247 -14.01 2.09 -11.09
CA VAL A 247 -12.91 1.58 -11.91
C VAL A 247 -11.69 1.27 -11.05
N LEU A 248 -11.32 2.18 -10.14
CA LEU A 248 -10.22 1.95 -9.21
C LEU A 248 -10.46 0.73 -8.32
N MET A 249 -11.67 0.58 -7.77
CA MET A 249 -12.06 -0.57 -6.98
C MET A 249 -11.90 -1.89 -7.75
N VAL A 250 -12.36 -1.95 -9.00
CA VAL A 250 -12.22 -3.14 -9.85
C VAL A 250 -10.74 -3.46 -10.09
N ILE A 251 -9.91 -2.46 -10.42
CA ILE A 251 -8.47 -2.65 -10.63
C ILE A 251 -7.80 -3.19 -9.36
N VAL A 252 -8.09 -2.60 -8.20
CA VAL A 252 -7.53 -3.05 -6.91
C VAL A 252 -7.95 -4.48 -6.60
N LEU A 253 -9.24 -4.83 -6.79
CA LEU A 253 -9.72 -6.20 -6.55
C LEU A 253 -9.05 -7.21 -7.48
N LEU A 254 -8.86 -6.88 -8.76
CA LEU A 254 -8.13 -7.73 -9.71
C LEU A 254 -6.66 -7.93 -9.27
N CYS A 255 -5.99 -6.86 -8.85
CA CYS A 255 -4.62 -6.96 -8.34
C CYS A 255 -4.55 -7.80 -7.05
N MET A 256 -5.52 -7.66 -6.13
CA MET A 256 -5.58 -8.46 -4.90
C MET A 256 -5.87 -9.94 -5.21
N SER A 257 -6.78 -10.23 -6.14
CA SER A 257 -7.06 -11.60 -6.58
C SER A 257 -5.81 -12.26 -7.17
N PHE A 258 -5.04 -11.51 -7.96
CA PHE A 258 -3.78 -12.01 -8.50
C PHE A 258 -2.75 -12.30 -7.41
N THR A 259 -2.63 -11.45 -6.39
CA THR A 259 -1.70 -11.70 -5.27
C THR A 259 -2.14 -12.85 -4.38
N SER A 260 -3.45 -13.08 -4.17
CA SER A 260 -3.95 -14.19 -3.35
C SER A 260 -3.80 -15.56 -4.03
N SER A 261 -3.82 -15.63 -5.36
CA SER A 261 -3.60 -16.89 -6.09
C SER A 261 -2.20 -17.47 -5.83
N PHE A 262 -1.20 -16.65 -5.55
CA PHE A 262 0.13 -17.13 -5.15
C PHE A 262 0.16 -17.80 -3.77
N ASP A 263 -0.77 -17.47 -2.87
CA ASP A 263 -0.86 -18.10 -1.55
C ASP A 263 -1.54 -19.48 -1.60
N GLU A 264 -2.50 -19.69 -2.54
CA GLU A 264 -3.24 -20.94 -2.68
C GLU A 264 -2.41 -22.03 -3.34
N ASP A 265 -1.66 -21.70 -4.40
CA ASP A 265 -0.81 -22.66 -5.13
C ASP A 265 0.30 -23.27 -4.25
N GLU A 266 0.80 -22.55 -3.24
CA GLU A 266 1.79 -23.10 -2.31
C GLU A 266 1.21 -24.00 -1.23
N MET A 267 -0.02 -23.76 -0.79
CA MET A 267 -0.67 -24.65 0.20
C MET A 267 -1.03 -26.01 -0.40
N GLU A 268 -1.32 -26.07 -1.70
CA GLU A 268 -1.56 -27.34 -2.41
C GLU A 268 -0.25 -28.09 -2.75
N GLY A 269 0.87 -27.38 -2.94
CA GLY A 269 2.17 -28.00 -3.24
C GLY A 269 2.90 -28.62 -2.05
N VAL A 270 2.40 -28.41 -0.82
CA VAL A 270 2.98 -28.95 0.45
C VAL A 270 2.14 -30.07 1.05
N SER A 271 1.01 -30.39 0.45
CA SER A 271 0.17 -31.55 0.82
C SER A 271 0.50 -32.75 -0.07
#